data_9c4c7f29bffc1525e1f23d60a05a942c
#
_entry.id   9c4c7f29bffc1525e1f23d60a05a942c
#
_cell.length_a   1.000
_cell.length_b   1.000
_cell.length_c   1.000
_cell.angle_alpha   90.00
_cell.angle_beta   90.00
_cell.angle_gamma   90.00
#
_symmetry.space_group_name_H-M   'P 1'
#
loop_
_entity.id
_entity.type
_entity.pdbx_description
1 polymer ?
#
loop_
_entity_poly.entity_id
_entity_poly.type
_entity_poly.pdbx_seq_one_letter_code
_entity_poly.pdbx_strand_id
1 'polypeptide(L)'
;MFYKNYKIAFLLSLALVVFLAGVFLVGTFLFNDIKWSENEKFFIAISIIIFFIFCFVFLNIRFERVILNKVEKLYDDLSPSGVFPSKSLIQTDLEEVKKSLLKFADDKKIEIEKLKDQEKYRREFIGNIAHELKTPLFTVQGYILTLLDREIDDEELKKKYLKRTSKGLDRLVHIVKDLDLITAFESGVKSIEKSKFDLIELIKNVIDLFEMQVKKNNISLSLDGDQSLTFFVEADKERIQQVLTNLIINSLKYSVEKGSIEISVNKLNKDKLIVDVTDNGEGIEEKHLPRIFERFYRIDKARNRKLGGSGLGLSIVKHIIQAHGERIFVESKYGVGSKFSFTLEASK
;
A
#
# COMPACT_ATOMS: atom_id res chain seq x y z
N MET A 1 10.56 -14.30 36.41
CA MET A 1 12.03 -14.42 36.25
C MET A 1 12.77 -14.09 37.53
N PHE A 2 12.45 -13.02 38.26
CA PHE A 2 13.00 -12.66 39.55
C PHE A 2 13.01 -13.85 40.57
N TYR A 3 11.87 -14.52 40.74
CA TYR A 3 11.75 -15.67 41.64
C TYR A 3 12.73 -16.82 41.32
N LYS A 4 13.07 -17.02 40.03
CA LYS A 4 14.03 -18.05 39.61
C LYS A 4 15.47 -17.66 39.95
N ASN A 5 15.82 -16.36 39.84
CA ASN A 5 17.15 -15.84 40.16
C ASN A 5 17.41 -15.86 41.67
N TYR A 6 16.42 -15.48 42.49
CA TYR A 6 16.50 -15.63 43.96
C TYR A 6 16.71 -17.08 44.38
N LYS A 7 16.00 -18.01 43.74
CA LYS A 7 16.16 -19.45 44.01
C LYS A 7 17.56 -19.96 43.67
N ILE A 8 18.16 -19.51 42.58
CA ILE A 8 19.52 -19.87 42.14
C ILE A 8 20.56 -19.24 43.08
N ALA A 9 20.44 -17.97 43.42
CA ALA A 9 21.32 -17.26 44.34
C ALA A 9 21.27 -17.92 45.75
N PHE A 10 20.05 -18.27 46.21
CA PHE A 10 19.85 -18.99 47.48
C PHE A 10 20.52 -20.36 47.46
N LEU A 11 20.32 -21.16 46.41
CA LEU A 11 20.92 -22.50 46.31
C LEU A 11 22.44 -22.44 46.26
N LEU A 12 23.02 -21.49 45.54
CA LEU A 12 24.47 -21.29 45.45
C LEU A 12 25.06 -20.84 46.78
N SER A 13 24.42 -19.90 47.49
CA SER A 13 24.87 -19.45 48.82
C SER A 13 24.76 -20.57 49.85
N LEU A 14 23.67 -21.35 49.79
CA LEU A 14 23.48 -22.51 50.65
C LEU A 14 24.56 -23.59 50.41
N ALA A 15 24.86 -23.89 49.14
CA ALA A 15 25.89 -24.87 48.79
C ALA A 15 27.28 -24.42 49.28
N LEU A 16 27.60 -23.12 49.14
CA LEU A 16 28.87 -22.56 49.63
C LEU A 16 28.98 -22.67 51.17
N VAL A 17 27.90 -22.35 51.87
CA VAL A 17 27.87 -22.46 53.35
C VAL A 17 27.97 -23.91 53.81
N VAL A 18 27.26 -24.85 53.16
CA VAL A 18 27.37 -26.29 53.44
C VAL A 18 28.77 -26.81 53.21
N PHE A 19 29.42 -26.35 52.11
CA PHE A 19 30.81 -26.69 51.81
C PHE A 19 31.76 -26.19 52.90
N LEU A 20 31.66 -24.92 53.31
CA LEU A 20 32.48 -24.34 54.37
C LEU A 20 32.24 -25.00 55.72
N ALA A 21 31.00 -25.31 56.06
CA ALA A 21 30.67 -26.07 57.27
C ALA A 21 31.27 -27.48 57.23
N GLY A 22 31.26 -28.14 56.08
CA GLY A 22 31.90 -29.45 55.87
C GLY A 22 33.43 -29.39 56.09
N VAL A 23 34.09 -28.37 55.51
CA VAL A 23 35.54 -28.15 55.71
C VAL A 23 35.87 -27.86 57.14
N PHE A 24 35.03 -27.11 57.87
CA PHE A 24 35.20 -26.86 59.30
C PHE A 24 35.04 -28.12 60.12
N LEU A 25 34.01 -28.96 59.87
CA LEU A 25 33.81 -30.25 60.53
C LEU A 25 34.98 -31.22 60.33
N VAL A 26 35.50 -31.30 59.10
CA VAL A 26 36.69 -32.11 58.77
C VAL A 26 37.90 -31.56 59.50
N GLY A 27 38.10 -30.27 59.58
CA GLY A 27 39.13 -29.60 60.32
C GLY A 27 39.09 -29.94 61.83
N THR A 28 37.88 -29.86 62.44
CA THR A 28 37.70 -30.21 63.86
C THR A 28 37.89 -31.69 64.14
N PHE A 29 37.59 -32.58 63.20
CA PHE A 29 37.83 -34.00 63.29
C PHE A 29 39.31 -34.35 63.17
N LEU A 30 40.07 -33.71 62.33
CA LEU A 30 41.51 -33.89 62.09
C LEU A 30 42.34 -33.36 63.29
N PHE A 31 41.89 -32.27 63.90
CA PHE A 31 42.55 -31.65 65.09
C PHE A 31 41.78 -31.92 66.39
N ASN A 32 41.64 -33.15 66.79
CA ASN A 32 40.78 -33.70 67.85
C ASN A 32 41.05 -33.13 69.26
N ASP A 33 42.10 -32.29 69.43
CA ASP A 33 42.51 -31.76 70.73
C ASP A 33 41.88 -30.41 71.15
N ILE A 34 41.02 -29.80 70.27
CA ILE A 34 40.44 -28.48 70.52
C ILE A 34 39.10 -28.64 71.19
N LYS A 35 39.01 -28.40 72.49
CA LYS A 35 37.75 -28.30 73.25
C LYS A 35 37.18 -26.87 73.12
N TRP A 36 36.17 -26.68 72.19
CA TRP A 36 35.47 -25.42 72.04
C TRP A 36 34.53 -25.18 73.24
N SER A 37 34.58 -23.91 73.78
CA SER A 37 33.62 -23.44 74.77
C SER A 37 32.23 -23.22 74.12
N GLU A 38 31.17 -23.24 74.87
CA GLU A 38 29.80 -22.97 74.33
C GLU A 38 29.69 -21.57 73.68
N ASN A 39 30.41 -20.58 74.21
CA ASN A 39 30.45 -19.26 73.67
C ASN A 39 31.14 -19.24 72.27
N GLU A 40 32.22 -19.99 72.06
CA GLU A 40 32.92 -20.07 70.75
C GLU A 40 32.04 -20.74 69.70
N LYS A 41 31.32 -21.81 70.02
CA LYS A 41 30.36 -22.46 69.14
C LYS A 41 29.26 -21.52 68.72
N PHE A 42 28.74 -20.68 69.62
CA PHE A 42 27.73 -19.69 69.38
C PHE A 42 28.25 -18.59 68.41
N PHE A 43 29.48 -18.10 68.64
CA PHE A 43 30.11 -17.12 67.74
C PHE A 43 30.35 -17.66 66.32
N ILE A 44 30.76 -18.95 66.18
CA ILE A 44 30.92 -19.61 64.89
C ILE A 44 29.58 -19.72 64.18
N ALA A 45 28.53 -20.16 64.87
CA ALA A 45 27.21 -20.23 64.26
C ALA A 45 26.70 -18.90 63.74
N ILE A 46 26.86 -17.83 64.52
CA ILE A 46 26.52 -16.44 64.07
C ILE A 46 27.34 -16.03 62.86
N SER A 47 28.66 -16.30 62.88
CA SER A 47 29.55 -15.96 61.75
C SER A 47 29.15 -16.67 60.45
N ILE A 48 28.73 -17.93 60.50
CA ILE A 48 28.21 -18.68 59.37
C ILE A 48 26.92 -18.06 58.84
N ILE A 49 26.01 -17.64 59.71
CA ILE A 49 24.75 -16.98 59.30
C ILE A 49 25.05 -15.64 58.63
N ILE A 50 25.90 -14.81 59.19
CA ILE A 50 26.30 -13.52 58.63
C ILE A 50 26.94 -13.71 57.25
N PHE A 51 27.85 -14.70 57.12
CA PHE A 51 28.50 -15.03 55.87
C PHE A 51 27.49 -15.50 54.81
N PHE A 52 26.52 -16.33 55.21
CA PHE A 52 25.44 -16.75 54.29
C PHE A 52 24.65 -15.56 53.75
N ILE A 53 24.23 -14.64 54.65
CA ILE A 53 23.50 -13.43 54.27
C ILE A 53 24.34 -12.58 53.31
N PHE A 54 25.61 -12.37 53.61
CA PHE A 54 26.54 -11.62 52.79
C PHE A 54 26.69 -12.26 51.38
N CYS A 55 26.93 -13.55 51.30
CA CYS A 55 27.04 -14.25 50.00
C CYS A 55 25.74 -14.18 49.21
N PHE A 56 24.59 -14.35 49.86
CA PHE A 56 23.30 -14.28 49.21
C PHE A 56 23.01 -12.89 48.62
N VAL A 57 23.24 -11.84 49.37
CA VAL A 57 23.08 -10.45 48.92
C VAL A 57 24.06 -10.14 47.78
N PHE A 58 25.33 -10.52 47.94
CA PHE A 58 26.37 -10.30 46.92
C PHE A 58 26.03 -11.01 45.61
N LEU A 59 25.66 -12.29 45.66
CA LEU A 59 25.28 -13.04 44.47
C LEU A 59 24.05 -12.44 43.76
N ASN A 60 23.07 -12.01 44.54
CA ASN A 60 21.86 -11.41 44.01
C ASN A 60 22.15 -10.10 43.25
N ILE A 61 22.94 -9.20 43.86
CA ILE A 61 23.38 -7.94 43.24
C ILE A 61 24.22 -8.22 41.96
N ARG A 62 25.11 -9.20 42.00
CA ARG A 62 25.93 -9.57 40.82
C ARG A 62 25.08 -10.13 39.69
N PHE A 63 24.09 -10.97 40.00
CA PHE A 63 23.17 -11.54 39.01
C PHE A 63 22.36 -10.43 38.31
N GLU A 64 21.81 -9.49 39.09
CA GLU A 64 21.05 -8.37 38.54
C GLU A 64 21.93 -7.53 37.61
N ARG A 65 23.14 -7.15 38.02
CA ARG A 65 24.06 -6.34 37.21
C ARG A 65 24.46 -7.07 35.92
N VAL A 66 24.75 -8.37 35.97
CA VAL A 66 25.14 -9.12 34.75
C VAL A 66 23.99 -9.22 33.76
N ILE A 67 22.75 -9.39 34.24
CA ILE A 67 21.58 -9.44 33.36
C ILE A 67 21.29 -8.07 32.78
N LEU A 68 21.31 -7.02 33.59
CA LEU A 68 21.08 -5.64 33.13
C LEU A 68 22.11 -5.21 32.09
N ASN A 69 23.40 -5.48 32.31
CA ASN A 69 24.45 -5.16 31.35
C ASN A 69 24.30 -5.92 30.01
N LYS A 70 23.85 -7.19 30.05
CA LYS A 70 23.57 -7.95 28.82
C LYS A 70 22.36 -7.41 28.06
N VAL A 71 21.32 -7.00 28.77
CA VAL A 71 20.12 -6.40 28.18
C VAL A 71 20.46 -5.03 27.60
N GLU A 72 21.26 -4.22 28.30
CA GLU A 72 21.73 -2.91 27.83
C GLU A 72 22.58 -3.06 26.56
N LYS A 73 23.48 -4.04 26.51
CA LYS A 73 24.29 -4.29 25.32
C LYS A 73 23.45 -4.74 24.12
N LEU A 74 22.48 -5.64 24.32
CA LEU A 74 21.53 -6.03 23.27
C LEU A 74 20.69 -4.84 22.77
N TYR A 75 20.35 -3.93 23.67
CA TYR A 75 19.62 -2.70 23.33
C TYR A 75 20.50 -1.75 22.51
N ASP A 76 21.74 -1.54 22.91
CA ASP A 76 22.68 -0.67 22.17
C ASP A 76 22.98 -1.24 20.77
N ASP A 77 23.09 -2.56 20.62
CA ASP A 77 23.26 -3.24 19.35
C ASP A 77 22.04 -3.11 18.40
N LEU A 78 20.83 -3.01 18.96
CA LEU A 78 19.57 -2.85 18.22
C LEU A 78 19.15 -1.39 18.01
N SER A 79 19.76 -0.45 18.77
CA SER A 79 19.41 0.99 18.80
C SER A 79 19.98 1.85 17.65
N PRO A 80 20.95 1.45 16.81
CA PRO A 80 21.47 2.31 15.73
C PRO A 80 20.40 2.79 14.75
N SER A 81 19.23 2.19 14.76
CA SER A 81 18.12 2.51 13.85
C SER A 81 17.15 3.59 14.35
N GLY A 82 17.40 4.22 15.51
CA GLY A 82 16.55 5.30 16.04
C GLY A 82 15.11 4.89 16.44
N VAL A 83 14.81 3.59 16.49
CA VAL A 83 13.46 3.04 16.60
C VAL A 83 13.04 2.76 18.06
N PHE A 84 14.00 2.80 19.00
CA PHE A 84 13.70 2.55 20.41
C PHE A 84 13.57 3.84 21.23
N PRO A 85 12.63 3.91 22.19
CA PRO A 85 12.53 5.02 23.10
C PRO A 85 13.79 5.14 23.97
N SER A 86 14.10 6.38 24.39
CA SER A 86 15.36 6.74 25.04
C SER A 86 15.74 5.84 26.23
N LYS A 87 17.04 5.71 26.44
CA LYS A 87 17.77 4.92 27.46
C LYS A 87 17.25 5.02 28.92
N SER A 88 16.43 6.04 29.22
CA SER A 88 15.91 6.28 30.58
C SER A 88 14.87 5.27 31.07
N LEU A 89 14.27 4.47 30.15
CA LEU A 89 13.22 3.50 30.49
C LEU A 89 13.75 2.10 30.89
N ILE A 90 15.01 1.81 30.59
CA ILE A 90 15.59 0.47 30.80
C ILE A 90 15.89 0.16 32.28
N GLN A 91 15.95 1.20 33.12
CA GLN A 91 16.34 1.04 34.52
C GLN A 91 15.24 0.44 35.43
N THR A 92 14.01 0.28 34.95
CA THR A 92 12.89 0.04 35.87
C THR A 92 12.20 -1.32 35.74
N ASP A 93 12.08 -1.96 34.55
CA ASP A 93 11.39 -3.27 34.49
C ASP A 93 11.71 -4.11 33.23
N LEU A 94 12.16 -5.34 33.42
CA LEU A 94 12.42 -6.33 32.35
C LEU A 94 11.15 -6.70 31.57
N GLU A 95 9.96 -6.61 32.18
CA GLU A 95 8.67 -6.81 31.52
C GLU A 95 8.37 -5.70 30.51
N GLU A 96 8.76 -4.48 30.78
CA GLU A 96 8.57 -3.34 29.88
C GLU A 96 9.48 -3.44 28.64
N VAL A 97 10.73 -3.88 28.83
CA VAL A 97 11.66 -4.20 27.73
C VAL A 97 11.12 -5.32 26.86
N LYS A 98 10.59 -6.38 27.44
CA LYS A 98 9.97 -7.50 26.71
C LYS A 98 8.77 -7.03 25.90
N LYS A 99 7.89 -6.19 26.48
CA LYS A 99 6.72 -5.63 25.80
C LYS A 99 7.13 -4.75 24.61
N SER A 100 8.16 -3.93 24.79
CA SER A 100 8.71 -3.08 23.73
C SER A 100 9.31 -3.90 22.58
N LEU A 101 10.06 -4.97 22.90
CA LEU A 101 10.61 -5.89 21.88
C LEU A 101 9.51 -6.63 21.11
N LEU A 102 8.47 -7.09 21.78
CA LEU A 102 7.34 -7.75 21.11
C LEU A 102 6.61 -6.77 20.18
N LYS A 103 6.35 -5.56 20.66
CA LYS A 103 5.74 -4.50 19.83
C LYS A 103 6.61 -4.20 18.60
N PHE A 104 7.92 -4.05 18.77
CA PHE A 104 8.84 -3.83 17.67
C PHE A 104 8.83 -4.97 16.65
N ALA A 105 8.82 -6.22 17.12
CA ALA A 105 8.74 -7.40 16.25
C ALA A 105 7.44 -7.43 15.45
N ASP A 106 6.30 -7.07 16.06
CA ASP A 106 5.01 -6.99 15.41
C ASP A 106 4.97 -5.83 14.39
N ASP A 107 5.47 -4.66 14.74
CA ASP A 107 5.56 -3.50 13.83
C ASP A 107 6.44 -3.83 12.61
N LYS A 108 7.58 -4.51 12.82
CA LYS A 108 8.46 -4.95 11.72
C LYS A 108 7.83 -6.03 10.86
N LYS A 109 7.04 -6.93 11.45
CA LYS A 109 6.29 -7.93 10.68
C LYS A 109 5.28 -7.26 9.76
N ILE A 110 4.52 -6.29 10.26
CA ILE A 110 3.56 -5.51 9.47
C ILE A 110 4.28 -4.75 8.33
N GLU A 111 5.44 -4.14 8.62
CA GLU A 111 6.25 -3.44 7.61
C GLU A 111 6.74 -4.40 6.51
N ILE A 112 7.24 -5.59 6.90
CA ILE A 112 7.68 -6.62 5.95
C ILE A 112 6.52 -7.13 5.09
N GLU A 113 5.34 -7.37 5.66
CA GLU A 113 4.15 -7.77 4.91
C GLU A 113 3.76 -6.67 3.91
N LYS A 114 3.73 -5.42 4.34
CA LYS A 114 3.47 -4.26 3.45
C LYS A 114 4.47 -4.17 2.29
N LEU A 115 5.77 -4.34 2.57
CA LEU A 115 6.81 -4.34 1.54
C LEU A 115 6.66 -5.50 0.55
N LYS A 116 6.31 -6.70 1.05
CA LYS A 116 6.02 -7.86 0.19
C LYS A 116 4.82 -7.62 -0.72
N ASP A 117 3.75 -7.01 -0.20
CA ASP A 117 2.56 -6.67 -0.99
C ASP A 117 2.88 -5.61 -2.04
N GLN A 118 3.69 -4.61 -1.71
CA GLN A 118 4.19 -3.61 -2.67
C GLN A 118 5.05 -4.25 -3.76
N GLU A 119 5.95 -5.17 -3.39
CA GLU A 119 6.79 -5.88 -4.37
C GLU A 119 5.95 -6.77 -5.28
N LYS A 120 4.99 -7.52 -4.73
CA LYS A 120 4.05 -8.34 -5.51
C LYS A 120 3.27 -7.46 -6.49
N TYR A 121 2.72 -6.36 -6.03
CA TYR A 121 2.00 -5.39 -6.86
C TYR A 121 2.88 -4.84 -8.00
N ARG A 122 4.14 -4.50 -7.70
CA ARG A 122 5.11 -4.03 -8.71
C ARG A 122 5.40 -5.11 -9.76
N ARG A 123 5.59 -6.37 -9.35
CA ARG A 123 5.81 -7.49 -10.29
C ARG A 123 4.61 -7.72 -11.19
N GLU A 124 3.41 -7.73 -10.64
CA GLU A 124 2.16 -7.85 -11.39
C GLU A 124 2.00 -6.69 -12.38
N PHE A 125 2.32 -5.47 -11.97
CA PHE A 125 2.30 -4.27 -12.82
C PHE A 125 3.22 -4.43 -14.03
N ILE A 126 4.50 -4.79 -13.82
CA ILE A 126 5.47 -5.00 -14.91
C ILE A 126 5.01 -6.14 -15.84
N GLY A 127 4.53 -7.24 -15.27
CA GLY A 127 4.00 -8.37 -16.05
C GLY A 127 2.81 -7.99 -16.94
N ASN A 128 1.90 -7.18 -16.40
CA ASN A 128 0.74 -6.69 -17.14
C ASN A 128 1.15 -5.70 -18.26
N ILE A 129 2.11 -4.81 -18.00
CA ILE A 129 2.68 -3.92 -19.04
C ILE A 129 3.22 -4.75 -20.20
N ALA A 130 4.11 -5.71 -19.88
CA ALA A 130 4.73 -6.56 -20.89
C ALA A 130 3.67 -7.28 -21.73
N HIS A 131 2.62 -7.80 -21.10
CA HIS A 131 1.54 -8.50 -21.79
C HIS A 131 0.71 -7.55 -22.69
N GLU A 132 0.34 -6.35 -22.20
CA GLU A 132 -0.46 -5.38 -22.97
C GLU A 132 0.32 -4.73 -24.13
N LEU A 133 1.65 -4.60 -24.01
CA LEU A 133 2.51 -4.17 -25.11
C LEU A 133 2.77 -5.28 -26.13
N LYS A 134 2.95 -6.54 -25.70
CA LYS A 134 3.27 -7.69 -26.54
C LYS A 134 2.20 -7.94 -27.61
N THR A 135 0.94 -7.88 -27.22
CA THR A 135 -0.19 -8.19 -28.11
C THR A 135 -0.27 -7.25 -29.32
N PRO A 136 -0.34 -5.91 -29.19
CA PRO A 136 -0.35 -5.02 -30.36
C PRO A 136 0.95 -5.06 -31.14
N LEU A 137 2.11 -5.24 -30.47
CA LEU A 137 3.41 -5.34 -31.13
C LEU A 137 3.47 -6.52 -32.10
N PHE A 138 3.07 -7.73 -31.66
CA PHE A 138 3.02 -8.89 -32.55
C PHE A 138 1.97 -8.77 -33.64
N THR A 139 0.85 -8.05 -33.37
CA THR A 139 -0.15 -7.80 -34.40
C THR A 139 0.42 -6.90 -35.49
N VAL A 140 1.11 -5.80 -35.13
CA VAL A 140 1.81 -4.92 -36.05
C VAL A 140 2.87 -5.68 -36.83
N GLN A 141 3.75 -6.41 -36.15
CA GLN A 141 4.80 -7.22 -36.77
C GLN A 141 4.23 -8.23 -37.76
N GLY A 142 3.17 -8.97 -37.40
CA GLY A 142 2.55 -9.95 -38.25
C GLY A 142 1.99 -9.34 -39.56
N TYR A 143 1.31 -8.17 -39.48
CA TYR A 143 0.81 -7.51 -40.67
C TYR A 143 1.93 -6.95 -41.55
N ILE A 144 3.00 -6.40 -40.96
CA ILE A 144 4.18 -5.94 -41.70
C ILE A 144 4.85 -7.11 -42.43
N LEU A 145 5.13 -8.21 -41.73
CA LEU A 145 5.73 -9.41 -42.34
C LEU A 145 4.85 -9.97 -43.47
N THR A 146 3.52 -10.02 -43.28
CA THR A 146 2.60 -10.44 -44.35
C THR A 146 2.66 -9.52 -45.58
N LEU A 147 2.84 -8.22 -45.37
CA LEU A 147 2.98 -7.26 -46.47
C LEU A 147 4.35 -7.38 -47.17
N LEU A 148 5.40 -7.83 -46.48
CA LEU A 148 6.74 -8.00 -47.03
C LEU A 148 6.91 -9.35 -47.78
N ASP A 149 6.34 -10.44 -47.22
CA ASP A 149 6.57 -11.80 -47.74
C ASP A 149 5.65 -12.22 -48.88
N ARG A 150 4.57 -11.46 -49.12
CA ARG A 150 3.61 -11.79 -50.21
C ARG A 150 3.49 -10.66 -51.22
N GLU A 151 3.62 -11.03 -52.48
CA GLU A 151 3.10 -10.16 -53.56
C GLU A 151 1.57 -10.13 -53.42
N ILE A 152 1.08 -9.20 -52.60
CA ILE A 152 -0.36 -8.97 -52.45
C ILE A 152 -0.77 -8.07 -53.59
N ASP A 153 -1.40 -8.64 -54.64
CA ASP A 153 -1.93 -7.86 -55.76
C ASP A 153 -3.21 -7.07 -55.41
N ASP A 154 -3.89 -7.47 -54.34
CA ASP A 154 -5.11 -6.82 -53.85
C ASP A 154 -4.80 -5.56 -53.04
N GLU A 155 -5.00 -4.39 -53.68
CA GLU A 155 -4.82 -3.09 -53.06
C GLU A 155 -5.76 -2.83 -51.87
N GLU A 156 -6.98 -3.38 -51.88
CA GLU A 156 -7.94 -3.30 -50.76
C GLU A 156 -7.39 -4.05 -49.55
N LEU A 157 -6.80 -5.20 -49.76
CA LEU A 157 -6.19 -6.03 -48.70
C LEU A 157 -4.94 -5.36 -48.12
N LYS A 158 -4.07 -4.76 -48.95
CA LYS A 158 -2.93 -3.93 -48.53
C LYS A 158 -3.40 -2.81 -47.60
N LYS A 159 -4.38 -2.03 -48.09
CA LYS A 159 -4.94 -0.90 -47.33
C LYS A 159 -5.55 -1.34 -46.00
N LYS A 160 -6.21 -2.51 -45.98
CA LYS A 160 -6.77 -3.11 -44.76
C LYS A 160 -5.66 -3.49 -43.74
N TYR A 161 -4.55 -4.07 -44.21
CA TYR A 161 -3.43 -4.46 -43.35
C TYR A 161 -2.69 -3.22 -42.82
N LEU A 162 -2.42 -2.21 -43.67
CA LEU A 162 -1.84 -0.93 -43.28
C LEU A 162 -2.70 -0.23 -42.21
N LYS A 163 -4.03 -0.20 -42.39
CA LYS A 163 -4.96 0.39 -41.41
C LYS A 163 -4.95 -0.35 -40.10
N ARG A 164 -4.80 -1.69 -40.10
CA ARG A 164 -4.69 -2.50 -38.87
C ARG A 164 -3.34 -2.30 -38.16
N THR A 165 -2.26 -2.15 -38.93
CA THR A 165 -0.92 -1.81 -38.42
C THR A 165 -0.95 -0.45 -37.74
N SER A 166 -1.52 0.58 -38.39
CA SER A 166 -1.67 1.92 -37.82
C SER A 166 -2.44 1.88 -36.49
N LYS A 167 -3.60 1.20 -36.47
CA LYS A 167 -4.37 1.03 -35.21
C LYS A 167 -3.60 0.31 -34.10
N GLY A 168 -2.76 -0.66 -34.45
CA GLY A 168 -1.90 -1.35 -33.51
C GLY A 168 -0.83 -0.41 -32.91
N LEU A 169 -0.24 0.41 -33.77
CA LEU A 169 0.73 1.43 -33.35
C LEU A 169 0.10 2.51 -32.47
N ASP A 170 -1.07 3.05 -32.87
CA ASP A 170 -1.81 4.03 -32.07
C ASP A 170 -2.09 3.48 -30.66
N ARG A 171 -2.47 2.21 -30.58
CA ARG A 171 -2.68 1.54 -29.27
C ARG A 171 -1.40 1.48 -28.43
N LEU A 172 -0.25 1.17 -29.03
CA LEU A 172 1.04 1.18 -28.34
C LEU A 172 1.38 2.56 -27.79
N VAL A 173 1.21 3.60 -28.62
CA VAL A 173 1.44 5.00 -28.22
C VAL A 173 0.54 5.39 -27.05
N HIS A 174 -0.74 5.00 -27.07
CA HIS A 174 -1.65 5.26 -25.94
C HIS A 174 -1.21 4.56 -24.66
N ILE A 175 -0.81 3.27 -24.72
CA ILE A 175 -0.35 2.53 -23.53
C ILE A 175 0.90 3.20 -22.94
N VAL A 176 1.86 3.62 -23.79
CA VAL A 176 3.08 4.30 -23.32
C VAL A 176 2.74 5.63 -22.67
N LYS A 177 1.88 6.46 -23.28
CA LYS A 177 1.43 7.74 -22.69
C LYS A 177 0.72 7.54 -21.34
N ASP A 178 -0.15 6.52 -21.23
CA ASP A 178 -0.83 6.18 -20.00
C ASP A 178 0.16 5.76 -18.90
N LEU A 179 1.19 4.99 -19.28
CA LEU A 179 2.24 4.55 -18.37
C LEU A 179 3.11 5.71 -17.88
N ASP A 180 3.53 6.58 -18.79
CA ASP A 180 4.31 7.78 -18.45
C ASP A 180 3.54 8.68 -17.48
N LEU A 181 2.24 8.82 -17.68
CA LEU A 181 1.39 9.60 -16.79
C LEU A 181 1.32 8.98 -15.37
N ILE A 182 1.07 7.66 -15.30
CA ILE A 182 0.97 6.96 -14.03
C ILE A 182 2.31 7.06 -13.26
N THR A 183 3.43 6.81 -13.94
CA THR A 183 4.77 6.87 -13.33
C THR A 183 5.14 8.26 -12.86
N ALA A 184 4.75 9.30 -13.62
CA ALA A 184 4.99 10.69 -13.26
C ALA A 184 4.21 11.12 -12.00
N PHE A 185 2.96 10.65 -11.83
CA PHE A 185 2.20 10.92 -10.60
C PHE A 185 2.71 10.12 -9.40
N GLU A 186 3.15 8.88 -9.59
CA GLU A 186 3.69 8.07 -8.49
C GLU A 186 5.02 8.57 -7.95
N SER A 187 5.87 9.07 -8.85
CA SER A 187 7.18 9.62 -8.46
C SER A 187 7.08 11.03 -7.85
N GLY A 188 5.88 11.64 -7.85
CA GLY A 188 5.70 13.04 -7.40
C GLY A 188 6.41 14.08 -8.28
N VAL A 189 6.93 13.67 -9.44
CA VAL A 189 7.71 14.54 -10.35
C VAL A 189 6.80 15.50 -11.10
N LYS A 190 5.53 15.13 -11.34
CA LYS A 190 4.60 15.95 -12.09
C LYS A 190 3.67 16.71 -11.13
N SER A 191 3.87 18.03 -11.04
CA SER A 191 2.94 18.94 -10.41
C SER A 191 1.70 19.16 -11.28
N ILE A 192 0.54 19.31 -10.65
CA ILE A 192 -0.71 19.72 -11.28
C ILE A 192 -0.61 21.21 -11.58
N GLU A 193 -0.82 21.60 -12.84
CA GLU A 193 -0.83 23.00 -13.25
C GLU A 193 -2.28 23.53 -13.18
N LYS A 194 -2.67 23.95 -11.97
CA LYS A 194 -4.02 24.48 -11.74
C LYS A 194 -4.21 25.81 -12.46
N SER A 195 -5.35 25.96 -13.12
CA SER A 195 -5.85 27.19 -13.73
C SER A 195 -7.34 27.35 -13.49
N LYS A 196 -7.83 28.58 -13.53
CA LYS A 196 -9.27 28.88 -13.45
C LYS A 196 -9.91 28.73 -14.84
N PHE A 197 -10.95 27.89 -14.92
CA PHE A 197 -11.72 27.72 -16.18
C PHE A 197 -13.19 27.39 -15.88
N ASP A 198 -14.04 27.57 -16.90
CA ASP A 198 -15.44 27.15 -16.83
C ASP A 198 -15.55 25.66 -17.14
N LEU A 199 -16.05 24.89 -16.15
CA LEU A 199 -16.22 23.45 -16.22
C LEU A 199 -17.31 23.06 -17.23
N ILE A 200 -18.38 23.85 -17.33
CA ILE A 200 -19.49 23.59 -18.29
C ILE A 200 -18.98 23.70 -19.72
N GLU A 201 -18.19 24.74 -20.02
CA GLU A 201 -17.56 24.90 -21.34
C GLU A 201 -16.65 23.69 -21.65
N LEU A 202 -15.83 23.26 -20.69
CA LEU A 202 -14.97 22.08 -20.88
C LEU A 202 -15.80 20.83 -21.18
N ILE A 203 -16.88 20.59 -20.44
CA ILE A 203 -17.74 19.41 -20.64
C ILE A 203 -18.38 19.45 -22.03
N LYS A 204 -18.91 20.60 -22.46
CA LYS A 204 -19.46 20.77 -23.83
C LYS A 204 -18.43 20.42 -24.89
N ASN A 205 -17.22 20.99 -24.80
CA ASN A 205 -16.14 20.71 -25.71
C ASN A 205 -15.77 19.21 -25.76
N VAL A 206 -15.82 18.51 -24.61
CA VAL A 206 -15.58 17.06 -24.57
C VAL A 206 -16.75 16.29 -25.19
N ILE A 207 -18.00 16.67 -24.96
CA ILE A 207 -19.18 16.05 -25.58
C ILE A 207 -19.07 16.12 -27.09
N ASP A 208 -18.71 17.30 -27.66
CA ASP A 208 -18.57 17.52 -29.10
C ASP A 208 -17.53 16.58 -29.74
N LEU A 209 -16.43 16.24 -29.03
CA LEU A 209 -15.44 15.27 -29.50
C LEU A 209 -16.02 13.87 -29.74
N PHE A 210 -17.10 13.53 -29.06
CA PHE A 210 -17.73 12.21 -29.16
C PHE A 210 -18.97 12.16 -30.05
N GLU A 211 -19.39 13.28 -30.66
CA GLU A 211 -20.64 13.36 -31.44
C GLU A 211 -20.74 12.25 -32.51
N MET A 212 -19.67 12.05 -33.29
CA MET A 212 -19.64 11.01 -34.32
C MET A 212 -19.71 9.60 -33.79
N GLN A 213 -19.07 9.34 -32.62
CA GLN A 213 -19.05 8.00 -32.01
C GLN A 213 -20.41 7.66 -31.41
N VAL A 214 -21.02 8.62 -30.77
CA VAL A 214 -22.35 8.51 -30.15
C VAL A 214 -23.41 8.23 -31.22
N LYS A 215 -23.42 9.01 -32.31
CA LYS A 215 -24.32 8.79 -33.45
C LYS A 215 -24.15 7.41 -34.07
N LYS A 216 -22.90 6.97 -34.28
CA LYS A 216 -22.58 5.66 -34.87
C LYS A 216 -23.09 4.48 -34.00
N ASN A 217 -23.08 4.62 -32.68
CA ASN A 217 -23.47 3.57 -31.75
C ASN A 217 -24.94 3.70 -31.28
N ASN A 218 -25.71 4.67 -31.81
CA ASN A 218 -27.07 4.97 -31.39
C ASN A 218 -27.21 5.19 -29.86
N ILE A 219 -26.25 5.92 -29.29
CA ILE A 219 -26.22 6.27 -27.86
C ILE A 219 -26.56 7.76 -27.74
N SER A 220 -27.19 8.18 -26.65
CA SER A 220 -27.33 9.60 -26.30
C SER A 220 -26.24 10.01 -25.32
N LEU A 221 -25.64 11.18 -25.55
CA LEU A 221 -24.68 11.81 -24.63
C LEU A 221 -25.13 13.24 -24.39
N SER A 222 -25.45 13.59 -23.16
CA SER A 222 -26.02 14.88 -22.80
C SER A 222 -25.43 15.46 -21.52
N LEU A 223 -25.44 16.77 -21.41
CA LEU A 223 -25.21 17.51 -20.19
C LEU A 223 -26.57 17.80 -19.56
N ASP A 224 -26.79 17.28 -18.34
CA ASP A 224 -27.99 17.53 -17.56
C ASP A 224 -27.88 18.84 -16.77
N GLY A 225 -29.02 19.50 -16.60
CA GLY A 225 -29.17 20.74 -15.85
C GLY A 225 -29.21 22.01 -16.74
N ASP A 226 -29.24 23.14 -16.06
CA ASP A 226 -29.28 24.45 -16.73
C ASP A 226 -27.91 24.79 -17.35
N GLN A 227 -27.83 24.64 -18.67
CA GLN A 227 -26.62 24.89 -19.44
C GLN A 227 -26.20 26.38 -19.51
N SER A 228 -27.01 27.30 -18.97
CA SER A 228 -26.68 28.71 -18.82
C SER A 228 -25.85 29.01 -17.56
N LEU A 229 -25.80 28.07 -16.61
CA LEU A 229 -24.98 28.19 -15.40
C LEU A 229 -23.51 28.01 -15.75
N THR A 230 -22.68 28.86 -15.17
CA THR A 230 -21.23 28.75 -15.24
C THR A 230 -20.68 28.23 -13.91
N PHE A 231 -19.81 27.23 -13.96
CA PHE A 231 -19.13 26.70 -12.77
C PHE A 231 -17.62 26.83 -12.96
N PHE A 232 -17.05 27.85 -12.32
CA PHE A 232 -15.60 28.01 -12.34
C PHE A 232 -14.93 27.08 -11.34
N VAL A 233 -13.88 26.39 -11.77
CA VAL A 233 -13.05 25.50 -10.96
C VAL A 233 -11.59 25.90 -11.05
N GLU A 234 -10.80 25.53 -10.02
CA GLU A 234 -9.36 25.68 -10.00
C GLU A 234 -8.70 24.31 -10.09
N ALA A 235 -8.38 23.90 -11.33
CA ALA A 235 -7.86 22.57 -11.64
C ALA A 235 -6.95 22.61 -12.89
N ASP A 236 -6.28 21.50 -13.17
CA ASP A 236 -5.56 21.31 -14.44
C ASP A 236 -6.56 20.95 -15.55
N LYS A 237 -6.84 21.90 -16.44
CA LYS A 237 -7.86 21.79 -17.50
C LYS A 237 -7.64 20.56 -18.38
N GLU A 238 -6.39 20.29 -18.79
CA GLU A 238 -6.07 19.15 -19.67
C GLU A 238 -6.29 17.81 -18.94
N ARG A 239 -5.96 17.76 -17.66
CA ARG A 239 -6.15 16.55 -16.87
C ARG A 239 -7.62 16.29 -16.56
N ILE A 240 -8.41 17.32 -16.29
CA ILE A 240 -9.87 17.15 -16.12
C ILE A 240 -10.53 16.74 -17.45
N GLN A 241 -10.10 17.31 -18.57
CA GLN A 241 -10.52 16.82 -19.90
C GLN A 241 -10.22 15.33 -20.08
N GLN A 242 -9.03 14.87 -19.67
CA GLN A 242 -8.63 13.47 -19.74
C GLN A 242 -9.50 12.58 -18.83
N VAL A 243 -9.87 13.06 -17.61
CA VAL A 243 -10.81 12.37 -16.71
C VAL A 243 -12.15 12.15 -17.40
N LEU A 244 -12.77 13.23 -17.91
CA LEU A 244 -14.06 13.17 -18.61
C LEU A 244 -14.00 12.22 -19.82
N THR A 245 -12.95 12.36 -20.64
CA THR A 245 -12.72 11.50 -21.82
C THR A 245 -12.65 10.02 -21.43
N ASN A 246 -11.90 9.66 -20.40
CA ASN A 246 -11.78 8.28 -19.93
C ASN A 246 -13.10 7.72 -19.40
N LEU A 247 -13.88 8.51 -18.65
CA LEU A 247 -15.18 8.10 -18.15
C LEU A 247 -16.17 7.90 -19.30
N ILE A 248 -16.25 8.85 -20.25
CA ILE A 248 -17.14 8.73 -21.42
C ILE A 248 -16.76 7.52 -22.28
N ILE A 249 -15.46 7.31 -22.58
CA ILE A 249 -15.00 6.12 -23.33
C ILE A 249 -15.41 4.84 -22.61
N ASN A 250 -15.30 4.81 -21.28
CA ASN A 250 -15.70 3.67 -20.51
C ASN A 250 -17.22 3.42 -20.60
N SER A 251 -18.04 4.46 -20.45
CA SER A 251 -19.49 4.37 -20.59
C SER A 251 -19.91 3.95 -22.01
N LEU A 252 -19.29 4.51 -23.07
CA LEU A 252 -19.54 4.11 -24.46
C LEU A 252 -19.20 2.63 -24.71
N LYS A 253 -18.15 2.14 -24.09
CA LYS A 253 -17.65 0.77 -24.26
C LYS A 253 -18.58 -0.28 -23.64
N TYR A 254 -19.20 0.04 -22.51
CA TYR A 254 -20.07 -0.84 -21.76
C TYR A 254 -21.55 -0.48 -21.88
N SER A 255 -21.88 0.44 -22.81
CA SER A 255 -23.24 0.81 -23.11
C SER A 255 -24.03 -0.34 -23.73
N VAL A 256 -25.33 -0.28 -23.53
CA VAL A 256 -26.30 -1.13 -24.22
C VAL A 256 -26.75 -0.45 -25.53
N GLU A 257 -27.42 -1.20 -26.38
CA GLU A 257 -28.02 -0.64 -27.60
C GLU A 257 -29.06 0.43 -27.24
N LYS A 258 -28.99 1.60 -27.87
CA LYS A 258 -29.80 2.80 -27.54
C LYS A 258 -29.59 3.28 -26.10
N GLY A 259 -28.36 3.13 -25.57
CA GLY A 259 -27.99 3.59 -24.26
C GLY A 259 -27.95 5.11 -24.12
N SER A 260 -27.86 5.59 -22.89
CA SER A 260 -27.69 7.00 -22.55
C SER A 260 -26.51 7.21 -21.61
N ILE A 261 -25.78 8.30 -21.83
CA ILE A 261 -24.74 8.80 -20.95
C ILE A 261 -25.10 10.24 -20.62
N GLU A 262 -25.17 10.52 -19.33
CA GLU A 262 -25.55 11.82 -18.81
C GLU A 262 -24.45 12.35 -17.91
N ILE A 263 -24.04 13.60 -18.12
CA ILE A 263 -23.08 14.29 -17.29
C ILE A 263 -23.82 15.37 -16.53
N SER A 264 -23.68 15.44 -15.22
CA SER A 264 -24.25 16.51 -14.40
C SER A 264 -23.19 17.15 -13.50
N VAL A 265 -23.38 18.43 -13.19
CA VAL A 265 -22.53 19.21 -12.30
C VAL A 265 -23.39 19.81 -11.20
N ASN A 266 -23.08 19.47 -9.97
CA ASN A 266 -23.84 19.92 -8.81
C ASN A 266 -22.91 20.56 -7.76
N LYS A 267 -23.46 21.50 -6.96
CA LYS A 267 -22.75 22.01 -5.79
C LYS A 267 -22.82 21.02 -4.65
N LEU A 268 -21.66 20.50 -4.22
CA LEU A 268 -21.60 19.64 -3.05
C LEU A 268 -21.62 20.48 -1.75
N ASN A 269 -20.90 21.61 -1.76
CA ASN A 269 -20.90 22.61 -0.70
C ASN A 269 -20.43 23.97 -1.27
N LYS A 270 -20.09 24.94 -0.39
CA LYS A 270 -19.66 26.28 -0.80
C LYS A 270 -18.37 26.30 -1.63
N ASP A 271 -17.46 25.35 -1.37
CA ASP A 271 -16.12 25.34 -1.94
C ASP A 271 -15.88 24.14 -2.89
N LYS A 272 -16.86 23.25 -3.06
CA LYS A 272 -16.71 22.05 -3.88
C LYS A 272 -17.89 21.79 -4.79
N LEU A 273 -17.56 21.36 -6.00
CA LEU A 273 -18.48 20.81 -6.98
C LEU A 273 -18.35 19.28 -7.03
N ILE A 274 -19.39 18.62 -7.45
CA ILE A 274 -19.39 17.19 -7.80
C ILE A 274 -19.82 17.07 -9.27
N VAL A 275 -19.04 16.30 -10.02
CA VAL A 275 -19.33 15.96 -11.42
C VAL A 275 -19.71 14.48 -11.45
N ASP A 276 -20.88 14.20 -11.98
CA ASP A 276 -21.39 12.86 -12.15
C ASP A 276 -21.40 12.49 -13.64
N VAL A 277 -20.89 11.31 -13.97
CA VAL A 277 -21.05 10.69 -15.29
C VAL A 277 -21.85 9.41 -15.10
N THR A 278 -23.08 9.41 -15.55
CA THR A 278 -24.05 8.33 -15.36
C THR A 278 -24.32 7.65 -16.70
N ASP A 279 -24.27 6.33 -16.74
CA ASP A 279 -24.67 5.51 -17.89
C ASP A 279 -25.72 4.48 -17.50
N ASN A 280 -26.56 4.08 -18.45
CA ASN A 280 -27.51 2.99 -18.32
C ASN A 280 -26.97 1.70 -18.97
N GLY A 281 -25.68 1.48 -18.92
CA GLY A 281 -24.99 0.33 -19.51
C GLY A 281 -25.18 -0.97 -18.71
N GLU A 282 -24.28 -1.91 -18.94
CA GLU A 282 -24.34 -3.25 -18.31
C GLU A 282 -24.22 -3.22 -16.78
N GLY A 283 -23.69 -2.14 -16.21
CA GLY A 283 -23.40 -2.03 -14.78
C GLY A 283 -22.26 -2.96 -14.33
N ILE A 284 -21.95 -2.89 -13.05
CA ILE A 284 -20.82 -3.56 -12.41
C ILE A 284 -21.32 -4.37 -11.23
N GLU A 285 -20.92 -5.66 -11.13
CA GLU A 285 -21.21 -6.47 -9.96
C GLU A 285 -20.44 -5.94 -8.73
N GLU A 286 -21.08 -5.97 -7.56
CA GLU A 286 -20.55 -5.44 -6.29
C GLU A 286 -19.14 -5.94 -5.95
N LYS A 287 -18.86 -7.24 -6.20
CA LYS A 287 -17.54 -7.85 -5.96
C LYS A 287 -16.38 -7.20 -6.72
N HIS A 288 -16.67 -6.48 -7.83
CA HIS A 288 -15.68 -5.84 -8.67
C HIS A 288 -15.46 -4.36 -8.31
N LEU A 289 -16.44 -3.69 -7.67
CA LEU A 289 -16.39 -2.26 -7.35
C LEU A 289 -15.12 -1.83 -6.59
N PRO A 290 -14.62 -2.57 -5.59
CA PRO A 290 -13.41 -2.18 -4.87
C PRO A 290 -12.15 -2.17 -5.76
N ARG A 291 -12.18 -2.89 -6.89
CA ARG A 291 -11.02 -3.18 -7.74
C ARG A 291 -11.01 -2.44 -9.06
N ILE A 292 -12.10 -1.82 -9.51
CA ILE A 292 -12.19 -1.21 -10.85
C ILE A 292 -11.18 -0.08 -11.09
N PHE A 293 -10.66 0.54 -10.02
CA PHE A 293 -9.62 1.57 -10.08
C PHE A 293 -8.19 0.99 -9.99
N GLU A 294 -8.04 -0.34 -9.86
CA GLU A 294 -6.73 -0.99 -9.94
C GLU A 294 -6.21 -0.94 -11.38
N ARG A 295 -4.89 -0.82 -11.55
CA ARG A 295 -4.25 -0.82 -12.87
C ARG A 295 -4.41 -2.16 -13.56
N PHE A 296 -4.71 -2.13 -14.86
CA PHE A 296 -4.94 -3.32 -15.69
C PHE A 296 -6.09 -4.22 -15.23
N TYR A 297 -6.89 -3.77 -14.24
CA TYR A 297 -8.03 -4.52 -13.80
C TYR A 297 -9.13 -4.54 -14.85
N ARG A 298 -9.69 -5.71 -15.09
CA ARG A 298 -10.75 -5.94 -16.09
C ARG A 298 -11.65 -7.05 -15.58
N ILE A 299 -12.95 -6.84 -15.59
CA ILE A 299 -13.96 -7.79 -15.11
C ILE A 299 -13.92 -9.07 -15.95
N ASP A 300 -13.84 -8.95 -17.27
CA ASP A 300 -13.74 -10.07 -18.22
C ASP A 300 -12.58 -9.85 -19.20
N LYS A 301 -11.51 -10.63 -19.04
CA LYS A 301 -10.31 -10.55 -19.89
C LYS A 301 -10.57 -10.97 -21.32
N ALA A 302 -11.50 -11.92 -21.58
CA ALA A 302 -11.74 -12.47 -22.92
C ALA A 302 -12.64 -11.54 -23.76
N ARG A 303 -13.77 -11.09 -23.21
CA ARG A 303 -14.73 -10.19 -23.87
C ARG A 303 -14.11 -8.82 -24.14
N ASN A 304 -13.36 -8.31 -23.18
CA ASN A 304 -12.74 -7.00 -23.24
C ASN A 304 -11.55 -6.90 -24.23
N ARG A 305 -10.95 -8.03 -24.66
CA ARG A 305 -9.95 -8.00 -25.75
C ARG A 305 -10.58 -7.58 -27.08
N LYS A 306 -11.82 -7.96 -27.35
CA LYS A 306 -12.56 -7.55 -28.56
C LYS A 306 -12.99 -6.09 -28.52
N LEU A 307 -13.35 -5.59 -27.35
CA LEU A 307 -13.80 -4.21 -27.13
C LEU A 307 -12.65 -3.20 -27.00
N GLY A 308 -11.38 -3.66 -26.88
CA GLY A 308 -10.20 -2.80 -26.71
C GLY A 308 -10.12 -2.18 -25.30
N GLY A 309 -8.95 -1.69 -24.95
CA GLY A 309 -8.69 -1.01 -23.67
C GLY A 309 -7.56 -1.68 -22.91
N SER A 310 -6.70 -0.85 -22.29
CA SER A 310 -5.54 -1.27 -21.49
C SER A 310 -5.90 -1.67 -20.06
N GLY A 311 -7.06 -1.25 -19.55
CA GLY A 311 -7.39 -1.33 -18.13
C GLY A 311 -6.70 -0.25 -17.29
N LEU A 312 -6.15 0.77 -17.93
CA LEU A 312 -5.48 1.90 -17.27
C LEU A 312 -6.40 3.11 -17.09
N GLY A 313 -7.44 3.27 -17.92
CA GLY A 313 -8.26 4.47 -17.95
C GLY A 313 -8.84 4.89 -16.59
N LEU A 314 -9.48 3.96 -15.85
CA LEU A 314 -10.05 4.27 -14.53
C LEU A 314 -8.97 4.50 -13.46
N SER A 315 -7.83 3.82 -13.54
CA SER A 315 -6.72 4.09 -12.64
C SER A 315 -6.11 5.47 -12.89
N ILE A 316 -6.02 5.91 -14.15
CA ILE A 316 -5.61 7.27 -14.52
C ILE A 316 -6.58 8.30 -13.94
N VAL A 317 -7.89 8.09 -14.10
CA VAL A 317 -8.91 8.97 -13.51
C VAL A 317 -8.67 9.11 -12.00
N LYS A 318 -8.50 8.00 -11.28
CA LYS A 318 -8.21 8.03 -9.85
C LYS A 318 -6.94 8.81 -9.53
N HIS A 319 -5.84 8.58 -10.24
CA HIS A 319 -4.57 9.27 -10.00
C HIS A 319 -4.68 10.77 -10.26
N ILE A 320 -5.34 11.20 -11.35
CA ILE A 320 -5.55 12.62 -11.65
C ILE A 320 -6.37 13.29 -10.54
N ILE A 321 -7.49 12.69 -10.15
CA ILE A 321 -8.37 13.29 -9.12
C ILE A 321 -7.66 13.34 -7.76
N GLN A 322 -6.93 12.28 -7.38
CA GLN A 322 -6.14 12.27 -6.15
C GLN A 322 -5.00 13.31 -6.18
N ALA A 323 -4.35 13.53 -7.31
CA ALA A 323 -3.32 14.54 -7.46
C ALA A 323 -3.87 15.98 -7.30
N HIS A 324 -5.16 16.20 -7.61
CA HIS A 324 -5.85 17.45 -7.29
C HIS A 324 -6.24 17.60 -5.81
N GLY A 325 -6.02 16.55 -4.97
CA GLY A 325 -6.48 16.51 -3.56
C GLY A 325 -7.97 16.17 -3.43
N GLU A 326 -8.57 15.66 -4.49
CA GLU A 326 -10.00 15.40 -4.62
C GLU A 326 -10.32 13.90 -4.58
N ARG A 327 -11.62 13.55 -4.61
CA ARG A 327 -12.10 12.17 -4.47
C ARG A 327 -12.90 11.73 -5.66
N ILE A 328 -12.81 10.44 -5.99
CA ILE A 328 -13.65 9.75 -6.98
C ILE A 328 -14.45 8.65 -6.30
N PHE A 329 -15.70 8.48 -6.74
CA PHE A 329 -16.63 7.49 -6.24
C PHE A 329 -17.24 6.72 -7.41
N VAL A 330 -17.82 5.56 -7.14
CA VAL A 330 -18.57 4.77 -8.09
C VAL A 330 -19.79 4.17 -7.39
N GLU A 331 -20.94 4.28 -8.04
CA GLU A 331 -22.17 3.58 -7.69
C GLU A 331 -22.59 2.81 -8.94
N SER A 332 -22.83 1.51 -8.82
CA SER A 332 -23.24 0.72 -9.97
C SER A 332 -24.06 -0.49 -9.53
N LYS A 333 -25.00 -0.88 -10.39
CA LYS A 333 -25.78 -2.08 -10.24
C LYS A 333 -25.80 -2.84 -11.56
N TYR A 334 -25.38 -4.10 -11.52
CA TYR A 334 -25.37 -4.96 -12.70
C TYR A 334 -26.76 -5.05 -13.35
N GLY A 335 -26.81 -4.86 -14.66
CA GLY A 335 -28.04 -4.81 -15.45
C GLY A 335 -28.81 -3.48 -15.42
N VAL A 336 -28.31 -2.46 -14.69
CA VAL A 336 -28.97 -1.14 -14.56
C VAL A 336 -28.09 -0.01 -15.13
N GLY A 337 -26.80 0.01 -14.79
CA GLY A 337 -25.85 1.03 -15.22
C GLY A 337 -24.85 1.41 -14.14
N SER A 338 -24.06 2.45 -14.42
CA SER A 338 -23.03 2.93 -13.52
C SER A 338 -23.04 4.46 -13.42
N LYS A 339 -22.68 4.97 -12.25
CA LYS A 339 -22.47 6.38 -11.96
C LYS A 339 -21.06 6.57 -11.38
N PHE A 340 -20.24 7.32 -12.09
CA PHE A 340 -18.93 7.75 -11.62
C PHE A 340 -19.00 9.21 -11.19
N SER A 341 -18.62 9.49 -9.96
CA SER A 341 -18.68 10.83 -9.37
C SER A 341 -17.32 11.29 -8.92
N PHE A 342 -16.92 12.52 -9.25
CA PHE A 342 -15.69 13.09 -8.71
C PHE A 342 -15.88 14.52 -8.24
N THR A 343 -15.08 14.94 -7.26
CA THR A 343 -15.15 16.28 -6.70
C THR A 343 -14.10 17.19 -7.34
N LEU A 344 -14.38 18.50 -7.39
CA LEU A 344 -13.47 19.55 -7.79
C LEU A 344 -13.61 20.76 -6.87
N GLU A 345 -12.53 21.51 -6.68
CA GLU A 345 -12.51 22.75 -5.95
C GLU A 345 -13.18 23.85 -6.77
N ALA A 346 -14.24 24.48 -6.23
CA ALA A 346 -14.91 25.60 -6.86
C ALA A 346 -14.03 26.84 -6.76
N SER A 347 -13.78 27.50 -7.90
CA SER A 347 -13.11 28.79 -7.90
C SER A 347 -14.10 29.90 -7.52
N LYS A 348 -13.66 30.82 -6.67
CA LYS A 348 -14.39 32.02 -6.29
C LYS A 348 -14.39 33.04 -7.42
#